data_c354ba3433a6b9f26edad052c8fc4f45
#
_entry.id   c354ba3433a6b9f26edad052c8fc4f45
#
_cell.length_a   1.000
_cell.length_b   1.000
_cell.length_c   1.000
_cell.angle_alpha   90.00
_cell.angle_beta   90.00
_cell.angle_gamma   90.00
#
_symmetry.space_group_name_H-M   'P 1'
#
loop_
_entity.id
_entity.type
_entity.pdbx_description
1 polymer ?
#
loop_
_entity_poly.entity_id
_entity_poly.type
_entity_poly.pdbx_seq_one_letter_code
_entity_poly.pdbx_strand_id
1 'polypeptide(L)'
;MQTWYRPHPYGIYPRGNAVKRSDIFDRLGTLSLFTAATMDGDKEHTEQPYLELVQCFLAFLEVPDLCRLSRSCTGWYVLVHCTDAFKAAYTALSPSYLRFRGSWKETAVRGYVAVHGGTPNAVSAASITNSTPSKKRSKVESKRMRAAAAPAGETPAAFARHTPVCVCRRFFCDQLFQAWMCTILPPYYHLRPVAEEPEEASPSLSSSAAGTEKSAGQNSGSKSRKSQQDGAWVAAASTSSTAELVDSVDAPQRRSPRYVSKFRPVERCSRISVAEFHDRFEKPNVPVVITDVATEWPLFTILQGRFANLADKKNSLVRSGCPVTSPLRCEHTSMDLEDYVHYATGQNDERPIYMFDAEFGSVLDAEKLYTTPPYFARDDFFSTLGDCRPKFRWIVAGPQRSGSSFHVDPNYTNAWNANMTGRKRWLLFPPGATPPGVVPSADMAEVATPVSLTEWLLNYYDASLQELQHCGYECICEPGDIMFVPCGWWHFIINLEDSIAITQNYVSRCNLPKVIKFLRAMKGSISGIDEDADTATEESTARRQRGFAKEFEAAMQAAHPALMQDVARQLEEEHQAREKRRLGRLTLLDPSSGGFTFSF
;
A
#
# COMPACT_ATOMS: atom_id res chain seq x y z
N MET A 1 -15.42 -16.47 8.36
CA MET A 1 -14.19 -16.92 7.64
C MET A 1 -14.47 -17.70 6.33
N GLN A 2 -15.68 -17.77 5.79
CA GLN A 2 -15.99 -18.81 4.81
C GLN A 2 -16.34 -18.36 3.38
N THR A 3 -16.47 -17.09 3.08
CA THR A 3 -17.10 -16.71 1.80
C THR A 3 -16.15 -16.29 0.68
N TRP A 4 -14.84 -16.19 0.93
CA TRP A 4 -13.87 -15.72 -0.06
C TRP A 4 -12.69 -16.68 -0.31
N TYR A 5 -12.68 -17.85 0.35
CA TYR A 5 -11.71 -18.90 0.08
C TYR A 5 -11.87 -19.43 -1.35
N ARG A 6 -10.83 -19.25 -2.15
CA ARG A 6 -10.73 -19.80 -3.51
C ARG A 6 -9.60 -20.81 -3.55
N PRO A 7 -9.70 -21.87 -4.36
CA PRO A 7 -8.58 -22.79 -4.55
C PRO A 7 -7.41 -22.07 -5.23
N HIS A 8 -6.19 -22.39 -4.78
CA HIS A 8 -4.98 -21.83 -5.38
C HIS A 8 -4.89 -22.23 -6.88
N PRO A 9 -4.54 -21.29 -7.80
CA PRO A 9 -4.55 -21.54 -9.25
C PRO A 9 -3.65 -22.72 -9.66
N TYR A 10 -2.51 -22.90 -8.98
CA TYR A 10 -1.59 -24.00 -9.24
C TYR A 10 -1.83 -25.24 -8.35
N GLY A 11 -2.93 -25.28 -7.60
CA GLY A 11 -3.29 -26.42 -6.75
C GLY A 11 -2.44 -26.57 -5.50
N ILE A 12 -1.86 -25.49 -4.98
CA ILE A 12 -1.12 -25.47 -3.71
C ILE A 12 -2.11 -25.45 -2.54
N TYR A 13 -1.78 -26.14 -1.45
CA TYR A 13 -2.61 -26.26 -0.25
C TYR A 13 -1.85 -25.81 1.01
N PRO A 14 -2.56 -25.28 2.03
CA PRO A 14 -1.97 -24.87 3.30
C PRO A 14 -1.93 -26.08 4.27
N ARG A 15 -0.84 -26.81 4.31
CA ARG A 15 -0.60 -27.92 5.26
C ARG A 15 0.89 -28.05 5.55
N GLY A 16 1.56 -26.95 5.80
CA GLY A 16 3.02 -26.93 5.92
C GLY A 16 3.71 -26.97 4.56
N ASN A 17 5.04 -27.08 4.58
CA ASN A 17 5.86 -27.14 3.38
C ASN A 17 6.20 -28.60 3.08
N ALA A 18 5.25 -29.34 2.50
CA ALA A 18 5.42 -30.76 2.25
C ALA A 18 5.00 -31.18 0.84
N VAL A 19 5.72 -32.14 0.30
CA VAL A 19 5.40 -32.77 -0.98
C VAL A 19 5.37 -34.27 -0.75
N LYS A 20 4.36 -34.98 -1.30
CA LYS A 20 4.34 -36.42 -1.20
C LYS A 20 5.48 -37.06 -2.00
N ARG A 21 6.22 -37.97 -1.38
CA ARG A 21 7.38 -38.63 -1.99
C ARG A 21 7.06 -39.32 -3.33
N SER A 22 5.86 -39.82 -3.50
CA SER A 22 5.40 -40.41 -4.79
C SER A 22 5.32 -39.38 -5.93
N ASP A 23 5.26 -38.08 -5.62
CA ASP A 23 5.15 -37.04 -6.61
C ASP A 23 6.51 -36.40 -6.97
N ILE A 24 7.58 -36.76 -6.22
CA ILE A 24 8.89 -36.09 -6.32
C ILE A 24 9.59 -36.43 -7.64
N PHE A 25 9.64 -37.71 -8.00
CA PHE A 25 10.43 -38.11 -9.16
C PHE A 25 9.80 -37.73 -10.49
N ASP A 26 8.47 -37.69 -10.57
CA ASP A 26 7.76 -37.35 -11.79
C ASP A 26 7.48 -35.86 -11.96
N ARG A 27 7.43 -35.10 -10.87
CA ARG A 27 6.94 -33.71 -10.87
C ARG A 27 7.93 -32.69 -10.35
N LEU A 28 8.85 -33.05 -9.46
CA LEU A 28 9.79 -32.13 -8.84
C LEU A 28 11.16 -32.16 -9.53
N GLY A 29 11.56 -33.23 -10.17
CA GLY A 29 12.86 -33.33 -10.83
C GLY A 29 14.01 -32.89 -9.91
N THR A 30 14.82 -31.92 -10.36
CA THR A 30 15.94 -31.37 -9.58
C THR A 30 15.52 -30.61 -8.33
N LEU A 31 14.26 -30.27 -8.16
CA LEU A 31 13.75 -29.65 -6.93
C LEU A 31 13.93 -30.56 -5.72
N SER A 32 13.99 -31.89 -5.93
CA SER A 32 14.28 -32.84 -4.87
C SER A 32 15.59 -32.58 -4.12
N LEU A 33 16.53 -31.87 -4.73
CA LEU A 33 17.78 -31.43 -4.07
C LEU A 33 17.53 -30.40 -2.95
N PHE A 34 16.39 -29.72 -2.97
CA PHE A 34 16.01 -28.71 -2.01
C PHE A 34 14.94 -29.21 -1.03
N THR A 35 14.77 -30.52 -0.93
CA THR A 35 13.79 -31.14 -0.02
C THR A 35 14.50 -31.98 1.03
N ALA A 36 13.98 -31.99 2.27
CA ALA A 36 14.42 -32.90 3.32
C ALA A 36 13.32 -33.89 3.66
N ALA A 37 13.72 -35.12 3.98
CA ALA A 37 12.79 -36.14 4.48
C ALA A 37 12.31 -35.74 5.87
N THR A 38 11.01 -35.56 6.07
CA THR A 38 10.41 -35.42 7.39
C THR A 38 9.96 -36.77 7.88
N MET A 39 10.48 -37.21 9.02
CA MET A 39 10.04 -38.42 9.72
C MET A 39 8.82 -38.04 10.56
N ASP A 40 7.64 -38.12 9.98
CA ASP A 40 6.41 -38.08 10.76
C ASP A 40 5.96 -39.52 11.02
N GLY A 41 5.55 -39.83 12.26
CA GLY A 41 5.26 -41.16 12.74
C GLY A 41 4.12 -41.93 12.04
N ASP A 42 3.45 -41.31 11.08
CA ASP A 42 2.46 -41.94 10.21
C ASP A 42 3.04 -42.15 8.80
N LYS A 43 2.94 -43.37 8.36
CA LYS A 43 3.48 -44.11 7.20
C LYS A 43 3.55 -43.42 5.82
N GLU A 44 3.28 -42.15 5.66
CA GLU A 44 3.51 -41.39 4.41
C GLU A 44 4.78 -40.54 4.57
N HIS A 45 5.87 -40.91 3.91
CA HIS A 45 7.07 -40.10 3.81
C HIS A 45 6.71 -38.82 3.04
N THR A 46 6.66 -37.67 3.75
CA THR A 46 6.56 -36.34 3.16
C THR A 46 7.94 -35.69 3.11
N GLU A 47 8.28 -35.05 2.00
CA GLU A 47 9.51 -34.28 1.89
C GLU A 47 9.15 -32.79 1.95
N GLN A 48 9.94 -32.04 2.72
CA GLN A 48 9.73 -30.61 2.93
C GLN A 48 10.69 -29.81 2.06
N PRO A 49 10.20 -29.00 1.11
CA PRO A 49 11.06 -28.07 0.39
C PRO A 49 11.49 -26.94 1.31
N TYR A 50 12.78 -26.62 1.29
CA TYR A 50 13.31 -25.40 1.93
C TYR A 50 13.05 -24.20 1.03
N LEU A 51 11.89 -23.57 1.20
CA LEU A 51 11.45 -22.50 0.30
C LEU A 51 12.39 -21.30 0.33
N GLU A 52 12.96 -20.98 1.49
CA GLU A 52 13.94 -19.90 1.65
C GLU A 52 15.19 -20.16 0.81
N LEU A 53 15.71 -21.39 0.81
CA LEU A 53 16.83 -21.79 -0.04
C LEU A 53 16.46 -21.73 -1.52
N VAL A 54 15.24 -22.15 -1.87
CA VAL A 54 14.73 -22.06 -3.24
C VAL A 54 14.65 -20.59 -3.68
N GLN A 55 14.13 -19.70 -2.85
CA GLN A 55 14.05 -18.26 -3.15
C GLN A 55 15.44 -17.65 -3.31
N CYS A 56 16.37 -17.94 -2.39
CA CYS A 56 17.77 -17.54 -2.51
C CYS A 56 18.38 -18.02 -3.82
N PHE A 57 18.18 -19.30 -4.16
CA PHE A 57 18.68 -19.86 -5.42
C PHE A 57 18.10 -19.14 -6.65
N LEU A 58 16.78 -18.91 -6.66
CA LEU A 58 16.12 -18.22 -7.78
C LEU A 58 16.60 -16.79 -7.95
N ALA A 59 16.98 -16.12 -6.87
CA ALA A 59 17.50 -14.75 -6.91
C ALA A 59 18.86 -14.60 -7.62
N PHE A 60 19.63 -15.70 -7.74
CA PHE A 60 20.90 -15.72 -8.47
C PHE A 60 20.75 -16.04 -9.97
N LEU A 61 19.55 -16.39 -10.41
CA LEU A 61 19.32 -16.82 -11.78
C LEU A 61 18.95 -15.65 -12.69
N GLU A 62 19.59 -15.62 -13.85
CA GLU A 62 19.21 -14.70 -14.92
C GLU A 62 17.91 -15.16 -15.60
N VAL A 63 17.28 -14.23 -16.35
CA VAL A 63 16.02 -14.46 -17.04
C VAL A 63 16.03 -15.73 -17.94
N PRO A 64 17.09 -16.00 -18.75
CA PRO A 64 17.16 -17.23 -19.55
C PRO A 64 17.15 -18.49 -18.70
N ASP A 65 17.83 -18.47 -17.54
CA ASP A 65 17.92 -19.65 -16.65
C ASP A 65 16.59 -19.89 -15.92
N LEU A 66 15.90 -18.85 -15.47
CA LEU A 66 14.55 -18.94 -14.96
C LEU A 66 13.59 -19.55 -15.99
N CYS A 67 13.71 -19.13 -17.26
CA CYS A 67 12.93 -19.71 -18.36
C CYS A 67 13.25 -21.19 -18.59
N ARG A 68 14.51 -21.61 -18.52
CA ARG A 68 14.93 -23.02 -18.66
C ARG A 68 14.44 -23.83 -17.45
N LEU A 69 14.67 -23.33 -16.24
CA LEU A 69 14.29 -23.97 -15.01
C LEU A 69 12.78 -24.20 -14.93
N SER A 70 11.97 -23.19 -15.27
CA SER A 70 10.52 -23.30 -15.28
C SER A 70 9.96 -24.36 -16.25
N ARG A 71 10.78 -24.87 -17.15
CA ARG A 71 10.43 -25.91 -18.13
C ARG A 71 10.92 -27.30 -17.75
N SER A 72 11.74 -27.41 -16.71
CA SER A 72 12.37 -28.68 -16.33
C SER A 72 11.40 -29.64 -15.64
N CYS A 73 10.52 -29.14 -14.78
CA CYS A 73 9.46 -29.93 -14.15
C CYS A 73 8.33 -29.06 -13.63
N THR A 74 7.21 -29.68 -13.25
CA THR A 74 6.01 -28.99 -12.74
C THR A 74 6.29 -28.19 -11.46
N GLY A 75 7.11 -28.71 -10.55
CA GLY A 75 7.46 -28.02 -9.31
C GLY A 75 8.22 -26.72 -9.56
N TRP A 76 9.25 -26.75 -10.40
CA TRP A 76 9.98 -25.55 -10.78
C TRP A 76 9.12 -24.55 -11.55
N TYR A 77 8.22 -25.05 -12.42
CA TYR A 77 7.27 -24.17 -13.09
C TYR A 77 6.45 -23.37 -12.08
N VAL A 78 5.85 -24.07 -11.10
CA VAL A 78 5.02 -23.42 -10.07
C VAL A 78 5.82 -22.45 -9.23
N LEU A 79 6.99 -22.85 -8.71
CA LEU A 79 7.83 -22.02 -7.86
C LEU A 79 8.29 -20.73 -8.58
N VAL A 80 8.82 -20.85 -9.79
CA VAL A 80 9.29 -19.67 -10.56
C VAL A 80 8.14 -18.71 -10.89
N HIS A 81 6.90 -19.19 -11.03
CA HIS A 81 5.75 -18.33 -11.34
C HIS A 81 4.96 -17.86 -10.11
N CYS A 82 5.11 -18.52 -8.97
CA CYS A 82 4.45 -18.12 -7.71
C CYS A 82 5.34 -17.26 -6.81
N THR A 83 6.60 -17.11 -7.15
CA THR A 83 7.55 -16.19 -6.46
C THR A 83 7.80 -14.96 -7.32
N ASP A 84 8.42 -13.96 -6.73
CA ASP A 84 8.82 -12.74 -7.45
C ASP A 84 10.10 -12.90 -8.29
N ALA A 85 10.48 -14.15 -8.66
CA ALA A 85 11.73 -14.45 -9.35
C ALA A 85 11.91 -13.63 -10.65
N PHE A 86 10.89 -13.56 -11.50
CA PHE A 86 10.95 -12.76 -12.73
C PHE A 86 10.97 -11.25 -12.46
N LYS A 87 10.26 -10.79 -11.43
CA LYS A 87 10.29 -9.39 -11.00
C LYS A 87 11.68 -9.01 -10.52
N ALA A 88 12.27 -9.83 -9.63
CA ALA A 88 13.64 -9.63 -9.14
C ALA A 88 14.68 -9.65 -10.27
N ALA A 89 14.61 -10.62 -11.17
CA ALA A 89 15.52 -10.71 -12.31
C ALA A 89 15.40 -9.50 -13.25
N TYR A 90 14.20 -8.96 -13.47
CA TYR A 90 14.01 -7.74 -14.24
C TYR A 90 14.59 -6.52 -13.52
N THR A 91 14.34 -6.39 -12.23
CA THR A 91 14.86 -5.29 -11.41
C THR A 91 16.39 -5.32 -11.36
N ALA A 92 17.01 -6.52 -11.34
CA ALA A 92 18.47 -6.68 -11.38
C ALA A 92 19.10 -6.21 -12.70
N LEU A 93 18.34 -6.10 -13.79
CA LEU A 93 18.82 -5.45 -15.03
C LEU A 93 18.99 -3.92 -14.84
N SER A 94 18.56 -3.38 -13.71
CA SER A 94 18.60 -1.95 -13.37
C SER A 94 18.04 -1.05 -14.48
N PRO A 95 16.85 -1.32 -15.00
CA PRO A 95 16.30 -0.43 -16.01
C PRO A 95 16.00 0.92 -15.37
N SER A 96 16.38 2.00 -16.03
CA SER A 96 16.04 3.37 -15.61
C SER A 96 14.52 3.55 -15.51
N TYR A 97 13.81 2.84 -16.37
CA TYR A 97 12.35 2.84 -16.43
C TYR A 97 11.78 1.42 -16.50
N LEU A 98 10.79 1.15 -15.66
CA LEU A 98 10.05 -0.09 -15.70
C LEU A 98 8.94 0.00 -16.76
N ARG A 99 8.92 -0.97 -17.68
CA ARG A 99 7.91 -1.11 -18.74
C ARG A 99 7.17 -2.44 -18.59
N PHE A 100 6.11 -2.43 -17.85
CA PHE A 100 5.30 -3.64 -17.61
C PHE A 100 4.62 -4.14 -18.89
N ARG A 101 4.64 -5.47 -19.12
CA ARG A 101 4.13 -6.11 -20.34
C ARG A 101 3.03 -7.14 -20.06
N GLY A 102 2.17 -6.85 -19.08
CA GLY A 102 1.03 -7.70 -18.72
C GLY A 102 1.38 -8.87 -17.79
N SER A 103 2.66 -9.26 -17.69
CA SER A 103 3.18 -10.20 -16.69
C SER A 103 4.65 -9.94 -16.40
N TRP A 104 5.11 -10.32 -15.21
CA TRP A 104 6.53 -10.17 -14.84
C TRP A 104 7.44 -11.02 -15.69
N LYS A 105 7.01 -12.21 -16.13
CA LYS A 105 7.77 -13.04 -17.05
C LYS A 105 8.00 -12.35 -18.40
N GLU A 106 6.93 -11.85 -19.02
CA GLU A 106 7.04 -11.16 -20.32
C GLU A 106 7.88 -9.88 -20.21
N THR A 107 7.69 -9.14 -19.10
CA THR A 107 8.46 -7.95 -18.78
C THR A 107 9.95 -8.25 -18.67
N ALA A 108 10.33 -9.30 -17.92
CA ALA A 108 11.71 -9.71 -17.72
C ALA A 108 12.36 -10.21 -19.03
N VAL A 109 11.64 -11.03 -19.80
CA VAL A 109 12.14 -11.55 -21.08
C VAL A 109 12.42 -10.42 -22.07
N ARG A 110 11.52 -9.47 -22.23
CA ARG A 110 11.71 -8.33 -23.14
C ARG A 110 12.80 -7.37 -22.64
N GLY A 111 12.87 -7.13 -21.33
CA GLY A 111 13.93 -6.33 -20.72
C GLY A 111 15.30 -6.95 -20.95
N TYR A 112 15.45 -8.25 -20.72
CA TYR A 112 16.69 -8.98 -20.95
C TYR A 112 17.15 -8.90 -22.42
N VAL A 113 16.23 -9.12 -23.37
CA VAL A 113 16.51 -9.00 -24.81
C VAL A 113 16.93 -7.59 -25.18
N ALA A 114 16.32 -6.57 -24.63
CA ALA A 114 16.65 -5.17 -24.89
C ALA A 114 18.07 -4.82 -24.41
N VAL A 115 18.49 -5.33 -23.26
CA VAL A 115 19.82 -5.07 -22.68
C VAL A 115 20.92 -5.85 -23.39
N HIS A 116 20.68 -7.13 -23.73
CA HIS A 116 21.71 -8.04 -24.24
C HIS A 116 21.72 -8.21 -25.77
N GLY A 117 20.85 -7.49 -26.49
CA GLY A 117 20.85 -7.48 -27.97
C GLY A 117 20.46 -8.80 -28.64
N GLY A 118 19.77 -9.69 -27.91
CA GLY A 118 19.27 -10.97 -28.43
C GLY A 118 18.07 -10.77 -29.35
N THR A 119 17.93 -11.62 -30.39
CA THR A 119 16.68 -11.65 -31.14
C THR A 119 15.56 -12.23 -30.24
N PRO A 120 14.36 -11.65 -30.22
CA PRO A 120 13.23 -12.12 -29.40
C PRO A 120 12.94 -13.63 -29.56
N ASN A 121 13.29 -14.21 -30.70
CA ASN A 121 13.09 -15.61 -31.02
C ASN A 121 13.95 -16.60 -30.19
N ALA A 122 15.12 -16.22 -29.70
CA ALA A 122 15.97 -17.12 -28.91
C ALA A 122 15.43 -17.35 -27.49
N VAL A 123 14.81 -16.33 -26.91
CA VAL A 123 14.23 -16.39 -25.56
C VAL A 123 12.74 -16.73 -25.61
N SER A 124 12.00 -16.29 -26.63
CA SER A 124 10.56 -16.55 -26.81
C SER A 124 10.25 -17.90 -27.47
N ALA A 125 11.14 -18.47 -28.27
CA ALA A 125 10.99 -19.86 -28.73
C ALA A 125 10.95 -20.87 -27.57
N ALA A 126 11.33 -20.40 -26.38
CA ALA A 126 11.17 -21.13 -25.13
C ALA A 126 9.73 -21.09 -24.55
N SER A 127 8.83 -20.25 -25.04
CA SER A 127 7.49 -20.06 -24.46
C SER A 127 6.31 -20.58 -25.27
N ILE A 128 6.51 -20.98 -26.52
CA ILE A 128 5.39 -21.42 -27.37
C ILE A 128 5.81 -22.63 -28.20
N THR A 129 5.65 -23.83 -27.74
CA THR A 129 5.23 -24.98 -28.53
C THR A 129 4.95 -26.19 -27.64
N ASN A 130 3.69 -26.38 -27.28
CA ASN A 130 3.12 -27.70 -27.16
C ASN A 130 2.43 -28.01 -28.50
N SER A 131 3.18 -28.51 -29.46
CA SER A 131 2.62 -29.22 -30.59
C SER A 131 3.62 -30.32 -31.01
N THR A 132 3.13 -31.55 -30.98
CA THR A 132 3.76 -32.76 -31.52
C THR A 132 4.35 -32.53 -32.91
N PRO A 133 5.46 -33.20 -33.26
CA PRO A 133 6.11 -33.00 -34.54
C PRO A 133 5.37 -33.73 -35.66
N SER A 134 4.74 -33.01 -36.56
CA SER A 134 4.39 -33.54 -37.86
C SER A 134 5.33 -32.93 -38.92
N LYS A 135 6.01 -33.82 -39.64
CA LYS A 135 6.86 -33.50 -40.78
C LYS A 135 6.06 -32.88 -41.92
N LYS A 136 6.49 -31.77 -42.51
CA LYS A 136 6.83 -31.58 -43.93
C LYS A 136 6.80 -30.09 -44.38
N ARG A 137 7.94 -29.74 -45.00
CA ARG A 137 8.19 -28.94 -46.21
C ARG A 137 7.82 -27.46 -46.29
N SER A 138 8.93 -26.71 -46.40
CA SER A 138 9.28 -25.55 -47.24
C SER A 138 8.23 -24.91 -48.14
N LYS A 139 8.12 -23.56 -48.05
CA LYS A 139 8.43 -22.63 -49.15
C LYS A 139 8.46 -21.17 -48.69
N VAL A 140 9.43 -20.49 -49.18
CA VAL A 140 9.75 -19.07 -49.08
C VAL A 140 8.61 -18.25 -49.68
N GLU A 141 8.19 -17.19 -48.99
CA GLU A 141 7.76 -15.96 -49.68
C GLU A 141 7.83 -14.75 -48.75
N SER A 142 8.67 -13.82 -49.12
CA SER A 142 8.77 -12.49 -48.57
C SER A 142 7.55 -11.66 -48.92
N LYS A 143 6.88 -11.06 -47.94
CA LYS A 143 5.98 -9.94 -48.22
C LYS A 143 6.13 -8.86 -47.15
N ARG A 144 6.45 -7.67 -47.64
CA ARG A 144 6.53 -6.38 -46.95
C ARG A 144 5.33 -6.22 -45.97
N MET A 145 5.61 -6.07 -44.69
CA MET A 145 4.60 -5.59 -43.74
C MET A 145 4.58 -4.06 -43.76
N ARG A 146 3.49 -3.54 -44.32
CA ARG A 146 3.03 -2.18 -44.06
C ARG A 146 2.54 -2.10 -42.60
N ALA A 147 2.94 -1.02 -41.93
CA ALA A 147 2.38 -0.65 -40.64
C ALA A 147 0.85 -0.51 -40.77
N ALA A 148 0.12 -1.37 -40.10
CA ALA A 148 -1.30 -1.23 -39.92
C ALA A 148 -1.55 -0.52 -38.58
N ALA A 149 -2.24 0.61 -38.66
CA ALA A 149 -2.77 1.31 -37.49
C ALA A 149 -3.71 0.37 -36.71
N ALA A 150 -3.57 0.36 -35.40
CA ALA A 150 -4.46 -0.38 -34.51
C ALA A 150 -5.88 0.20 -34.62
N PRO A 151 -6.92 -0.65 -34.66
CA PRO A 151 -8.30 -0.18 -34.60
C PRO A 151 -8.60 0.38 -33.21
N ALA A 152 -9.13 1.60 -33.18
CA ALA A 152 -9.72 2.20 -31.99
C ALA A 152 -11.01 1.43 -31.65
N GLY A 153 -11.12 0.96 -30.40
CA GLY A 153 -12.38 0.51 -29.83
C GLY A 153 -12.46 -0.93 -29.36
N GLU A 154 -11.43 -1.44 -28.65
CA GLU A 154 -11.65 -2.57 -27.77
C GLU A 154 -11.60 -2.07 -26.30
N THR A 155 -12.75 -2.13 -25.63
CA THR A 155 -12.81 -2.15 -24.16
C THR A 155 -11.82 -3.17 -23.67
N PRO A 156 -11.02 -2.89 -22.59
CA PRO A 156 -10.14 -3.89 -22.04
C PRO A 156 -11.00 -5.08 -21.66
N ALA A 157 -10.91 -6.15 -22.44
CA ALA A 157 -11.46 -7.44 -22.07
C ALA A 157 -10.98 -7.71 -20.66
N ALA A 158 -11.91 -7.96 -19.74
CA ALA A 158 -11.62 -8.38 -18.39
C ALA A 158 -10.51 -9.42 -18.49
N PHE A 159 -9.32 -9.11 -17.96
CA PHE A 159 -8.11 -9.91 -18.07
C PHE A 159 -8.50 -11.37 -17.91
N ALA A 160 -8.44 -12.12 -18.99
CA ALA A 160 -8.58 -13.57 -18.93
C ALA A 160 -7.46 -13.99 -17.98
N ARG A 161 -7.84 -14.33 -16.74
CA ARG A 161 -6.92 -14.83 -15.72
C ARG A 161 -6.23 -15.99 -16.40
N HIS A 162 -4.93 -15.85 -16.67
CA HIS A 162 -4.17 -16.88 -17.32
C HIS A 162 -4.39 -18.16 -16.54
N THR A 163 -5.14 -19.09 -17.14
CA THR A 163 -5.28 -20.43 -16.56
C THR A 163 -3.88 -21.00 -16.53
N PRO A 164 -3.38 -21.43 -15.37
CA PRO A 164 -2.02 -21.94 -15.29
C PRO A 164 -1.85 -23.11 -16.24
N VAL A 165 -0.75 -23.13 -17.00
CA VAL A 165 -0.44 -24.18 -17.97
C VAL A 165 -0.23 -25.53 -17.27
N CYS A 166 0.16 -25.51 -15.99
CA CYS A 166 0.28 -26.71 -15.19
C CYS A 166 -0.23 -26.48 -13.76
N VAL A 167 -0.69 -27.56 -13.13
CA VAL A 167 -1.16 -27.58 -11.75
C VAL A 167 -0.34 -28.62 -10.99
N CYS A 168 0.29 -28.21 -9.89
CA CYS A 168 1.05 -29.09 -9.01
C CYS A 168 0.15 -29.55 -7.85
N ARG A 169 -0.71 -30.54 -8.10
CA ARG A 169 -1.59 -31.10 -7.06
C ARG A 169 -0.76 -31.76 -5.96
N ARG A 170 -1.26 -31.65 -4.71
CA ARG A 170 -0.61 -32.20 -3.51
C ARG A 170 0.73 -31.54 -3.16
N PHE A 171 0.96 -30.34 -3.65
CA PHE A 171 2.03 -29.49 -3.19
C PHE A 171 1.49 -28.65 -2.03
N PHE A 172 2.04 -28.88 -0.83
CA PHE A 172 1.65 -28.17 0.38
C PHE A 172 2.74 -27.15 0.69
N CYS A 173 2.37 -25.87 0.68
CA CYS A 173 3.31 -24.79 0.97
C CYS A 173 2.54 -23.60 1.54
N ASP A 174 2.65 -23.40 2.85
CA ASP A 174 1.94 -22.35 3.56
C ASP A 174 2.36 -20.97 3.10
N GLN A 175 3.63 -20.73 2.83
CA GLN A 175 4.14 -19.44 2.37
C GLN A 175 3.59 -19.05 1.00
N LEU A 176 3.67 -19.93 0.00
CA LEU A 176 3.11 -19.67 -1.33
C LEU A 176 1.58 -19.55 -1.31
N PHE A 177 0.93 -20.33 -0.44
CA PHE A 177 -0.50 -20.22 -0.26
C PHE A 177 -0.88 -18.88 0.39
N GLN A 178 -0.17 -18.44 1.42
CA GLN A 178 -0.37 -17.15 2.09
C GLN A 178 -0.13 -16.00 1.13
N ALA A 179 0.97 -16.00 0.38
CA ALA A 179 1.25 -14.97 -0.63
C ALA A 179 0.10 -14.84 -1.64
N TRP A 180 -0.39 -15.98 -2.15
CA TRP A 180 -1.57 -15.96 -3.02
C TRP A 180 -2.82 -15.43 -2.32
N MET A 181 -3.06 -15.82 -1.06
CA MET A 181 -4.18 -15.30 -0.26
C MET A 181 -4.10 -13.79 -0.13
N CYS A 182 -2.91 -13.23 0.08
CA CYS A 182 -2.70 -11.78 0.15
C CYS A 182 -3.03 -11.07 -1.17
N THR A 183 -2.89 -11.72 -2.33
CA THR A 183 -3.30 -11.12 -3.61
C THR A 183 -4.81 -10.98 -3.77
N ILE A 184 -5.61 -11.79 -3.09
CA ILE A 184 -7.08 -11.82 -3.18
C ILE A 184 -7.78 -11.28 -1.93
N LEU A 185 -7.04 -11.01 -0.85
CA LEU A 185 -7.59 -10.50 0.40
C LEU A 185 -8.18 -9.10 0.15
N PRO A 186 -9.46 -8.88 0.49
CA PRO A 186 -10.02 -7.54 0.39
C PRO A 186 -9.30 -6.56 1.31
N PRO A 187 -8.97 -5.33 0.88
CA PRO A 187 -8.29 -4.36 1.73
C PRO A 187 -9.16 -3.85 2.90
N TYR A 188 -10.46 -4.09 2.85
CA TYR A 188 -11.40 -3.85 3.94
C TYR A 188 -11.56 -5.05 4.89
N TYR A 189 -10.67 -6.05 4.80
CA TYR A 189 -10.66 -7.20 5.73
C TYR A 189 -10.63 -6.71 7.19
N HIS A 190 -11.37 -7.39 8.08
CA HIS A 190 -11.70 -7.01 9.45
C HIS A 190 -12.69 -5.85 9.65
N LEU A 191 -12.98 -5.03 8.65
CA LEU A 191 -14.02 -4.02 8.76
C LEU A 191 -15.41 -4.67 8.59
N ARG A 192 -16.39 -4.19 9.32
CA ARG A 192 -17.78 -4.62 9.19
C ARG A 192 -18.55 -3.60 8.36
N PRO A 193 -19.24 -4.02 7.30
CA PRO A 193 -20.14 -3.10 6.61
C PRO A 193 -21.29 -2.72 7.55
N VAL A 194 -21.66 -1.43 7.53
CA VAL A 194 -22.88 -0.96 8.18
C VAL A 194 -24.05 -1.45 7.34
N ALA A 195 -25.02 -2.13 7.96
CA ALA A 195 -26.26 -2.45 7.28
C ALA A 195 -26.94 -1.13 6.84
N GLU A 196 -27.29 -1.01 5.57
CA GLU A 196 -28.11 0.11 5.13
C GLU A 196 -29.48 -0.03 5.82
N GLU A 197 -29.84 0.93 6.67
CA GLU A 197 -31.21 1.06 7.10
C GLU A 197 -32.04 1.34 5.87
N PRO A 198 -33.16 0.64 5.65
CA PRO A 198 -34.04 0.95 4.54
C PRO A 198 -34.45 2.42 4.65
N GLU A 199 -34.22 3.21 3.62
CA GLU A 199 -34.69 4.58 3.56
C GLU A 199 -36.18 4.58 3.91
N GLU A 200 -36.57 5.16 5.05
CA GLU A 200 -37.97 5.46 5.33
C GLU A 200 -38.47 6.33 4.20
N ALA A 201 -39.38 5.77 3.42
CA ALA A 201 -40.02 6.48 2.33
C ALA A 201 -40.62 7.77 2.92
N SER A 202 -40.10 8.91 2.49
CA SER A 202 -40.64 10.22 2.84
C SER A 202 -42.15 10.19 2.62
N PRO A 203 -42.98 10.54 3.61
CA PRO A 203 -44.42 10.53 3.45
C PRO A 203 -44.82 11.50 2.34
N SER A 204 -45.30 10.98 1.23
CA SER A 204 -45.94 11.77 0.20
C SER A 204 -47.14 12.47 0.78
N LEU A 205 -47.10 13.79 0.83
CA LEU A 205 -48.26 14.64 1.10
C LEU A 205 -49.31 14.41 0.01
N SER A 206 -50.27 13.56 0.24
CA SER A 206 -51.52 13.55 -0.49
C SER A 206 -52.64 14.00 0.43
N SER A 207 -53.28 15.07 -0.02
CA SER A 207 -54.41 15.76 0.61
C SER A 207 -55.66 14.90 0.73
N SER A 208 -56.23 15.00 1.94
CA SER A 208 -57.67 14.97 2.34
C SER A 208 -58.69 14.19 1.53
N ALA A 209 -59.40 13.28 2.20
CA ALA A 209 -60.86 13.38 2.36
C ALA A 209 -61.38 12.33 3.36
N ALA A 210 -62.31 12.78 4.13
CA ALA A 210 -63.03 12.23 5.25
C ALA A 210 -63.76 10.87 5.05
N GLY A 211 -63.97 10.15 6.17
CA GLY A 211 -65.08 9.22 6.26
C GLY A 211 -64.96 8.06 7.26
N THR A 212 -65.41 8.31 8.47
CA THR A 212 -66.19 7.44 9.41
C THR A 212 -65.80 5.98 9.72
N GLU A 213 -65.50 5.81 11.00
CA GLU A 213 -65.96 4.79 11.98
C GLU A 213 -66.23 3.32 11.59
N LYS A 214 -65.65 2.37 12.28
CA LYS A 214 -66.16 1.56 13.41
C LYS A 214 -65.31 0.31 13.71
N SER A 215 -64.89 0.28 14.91
CA SER A 215 -64.98 -0.78 15.95
C SER A 215 -64.57 -2.23 15.73
N ALA A 216 -63.77 -2.63 16.67
CA ALA A 216 -63.82 -3.83 17.50
C ALA A 216 -63.33 -5.19 16.98
N GLY A 217 -62.48 -5.79 17.78
CA GLY A 217 -62.39 -7.24 17.86
C GLY A 217 -61.06 -7.80 18.31
N GLN A 218 -60.94 -8.05 19.57
CA GLN A 218 -59.93 -8.84 20.31
C GLN A 218 -59.61 -10.21 19.66
N ASN A 219 -58.45 -10.76 19.70
CA ASN A 219 -57.98 -11.72 20.71
C ASN A 219 -56.81 -12.60 20.21
N SER A 220 -55.78 -12.64 20.98
CA SER A 220 -55.02 -13.79 21.48
C SER A 220 -54.58 -14.93 20.58
N GLY A 221 -53.31 -15.30 20.72
CA GLY A 221 -52.91 -16.69 20.54
C GLY A 221 -51.44 -16.90 20.17
N SER A 222 -50.65 -17.13 21.18
CA SER A 222 -49.30 -17.66 21.15
C SER A 222 -49.09 -18.86 20.22
N LYS A 223 -47.94 -18.96 19.56
CA LYS A 223 -47.01 -20.12 19.71
C LYS A 223 -45.76 -19.99 18.83
N SER A 224 -44.65 -20.17 19.48
CA SER A 224 -43.33 -20.38 18.98
C SER A 224 -43.20 -21.41 17.86
N ARG A 225 -42.44 -21.13 16.82
CA ARG A 225 -41.67 -22.14 16.11
C ARG A 225 -40.38 -21.54 15.56
N LYS A 226 -39.24 -22.06 16.04
CA LYS A 226 -37.92 -21.93 15.44
C LYS A 226 -37.96 -22.50 14.03
N SER A 227 -37.48 -21.76 13.06
CA SER A 227 -36.95 -22.37 11.83
C SER A 227 -35.67 -21.59 11.42
N GLN A 228 -34.59 -22.34 11.40
CA GLN A 228 -33.34 -21.99 10.73
C GLN A 228 -33.66 -21.65 9.28
N GLN A 229 -33.15 -20.54 8.80
CA GLN A 229 -33.00 -20.32 7.37
C GLN A 229 -31.57 -19.92 7.07
N ASP A 230 -30.92 -20.84 6.38
CA ASP A 230 -29.64 -20.66 5.72
C ASP A 230 -29.80 -19.61 4.61
N GLY A 231 -29.15 -18.47 4.78
CA GLY A 231 -29.11 -17.41 3.76
C GLY A 231 -27.98 -17.68 2.76
N ALA A 232 -28.31 -18.24 1.62
CA ALA A 232 -27.40 -18.37 0.49
C ALA A 232 -27.19 -16.99 -0.17
N TRP A 233 -25.94 -16.54 -0.22
CA TRP A 233 -25.55 -15.38 -1.02
C TRP A 233 -25.33 -15.82 -2.47
N VAL A 234 -26.22 -15.37 -3.34
CA VAL A 234 -26.13 -15.59 -4.78
C VAL A 234 -25.14 -14.56 -5.35
N ALA A 235 -24.07 -15.06 -5.97
CA ALA A 235 -23.15 -14.25 -6.75
C ALA A 235 -23.87 -13.74 -8.00
N ALA A 236 -24.05 -12.44 -8.12
CA ALA A 236 -24.54 -11.82 -9.34
C ALA A 236 -23.43 -11.90 -10.42
N ALA A 237 -23.61 -12.79 -11.38
CA ALA A 237 -22.87 -12.79 -12.62
C ALA A 237 -23.39 -11.67 -13.50
N SER A 238 -22.52 -10.74 -13.88
CA SER A 238 -22.83 -9.70 -14.86
C SER A 238 -22.89 -10.31 -16.26
N THR A 239 -24.07 -10.43 -16.80
CA THR A 239 -24.30 -10.65 -18.24
C THR A 239 -24.21 -9.31 -18.94
N SER A 240 -23.31 -9.20 -19.91
CA SER A 240 -23.20 -8.07 -20.84
C SER A 240 -24.38 -8.06 -21.79
N SER A 241 -25.17 -7.01 -21.78
CA SER A 241 -26.02 -6.63 -22.90
C SER A 241 -25.62 -5.25 -23.38
N THR A 242 -25.29 -5.18 -24.66
CA THR A 242 -25.12 -3.94 -25.43
C THR A 242 -26.41 -3.16 -25.43
N ALA A 243 -26.40 -1.96 -24.87
CA ALA A 243 -27.46 -0.96 -25.08
C ALA A 243 -26.80 0.40 -25.30
N GLU A 244 -27.33 1.05 -26.31
CA GLU A 244 -26.93 2.32 -26.87
C GLU A 244 -26.89 3.47 -25.85
N LEU A 245 -25.93 4.37 -26.06
CA LEU A 245 -25.77 5.63 -25.35
C LEU A 245 -27.01 6.52 -25.54
N VAL A 246 -27.79 6.62 -24.48
CA VAL A 246 -28.73 7.74 -24.32
C VAL A 246 -28.28 8.48 -23.08
N ASP A 247 -27.90 9.75 -23.26
CA ASP A 247 -27.65 10.69 -22.17
C ASP A 247 -28.88 10.77 -21.26
N SER A 248 -28.85 10.12 -20.11
CA SER A 248 -29.79 10.35 -19.02
C SER A 248 -29.05 10.84 -17.78
N VAL A 249 -29.27 12.11 -17.54
CA VAL A 249 -29.02 12.78 -16.25
C VAL A 249 -29.81 12.04 -15.16
N ASP A 250 -29.12 11.81 -13.99
CA ASP A 250 -29.69 11.26 -12.74
C ASP A 250 -29.93 9.74 -12.67
N ALA A 251 -28.83 8.99 -12.54
CA ALA A 251 -28.87 7.73 -11.80
C ALA A 251 -28.44 8.00 -10.34
N PRO A 252 -29.17 7.49 -9.30
CA PRO A 252 -28.80 7.70 -7.92
C PRO A 252 -27.40 7.16 -7.66
N GLN A 253 -26.51 8.01 -7.14
CA GLN A 253 -25.17 7.63 -6.71
C GLN A 253 -25.31 6.51 -5.68
N ARG A 254 -24.94 5.28 -6.02
CA ARG A 254 -24.79 4.21 -5.03
C ARG A 254 -23.77 4.69 -4.02
N ARG A 255 -24.24 5.01 -2.82
CA ARG A 255 -23.36 5.35 -1.69
C ARG A 255 -22.44 4.16 -1.44
N SER A 256 -21.16 4.42 -1.40
CA SER A 256 -20.17 3.39 -1.06
C SER A 256 -20.47 2.82 0.34
N PRO A 257 -20.35 1.50 0.55
CA PRO A 257 -20.67 0.91 1.84
C PRO A 257 -19.86 1.56 2.96
N ARG A 258 -20.54 1.94 4.03
CA ARG A 258 -19.89 2.42 5.25
C ARG A 258 -19.36 1.23 6.04
N TYR A 259 -18.23 1.40 6.69
CA TYR A 259 -17.59 0.37 7.49
C TYR A 259 -17.39 0.83 8.93
N VAL A 260 -17.48 -0.10 9.86
CA VAL A 260 -17.17 0.12 11.28
C VAL A 260 -15.81 -0.48 11.59
N SER A 261 -14.94 0.34 12.17
CA SER A 261 -13.65 -0.07 12.70
C SER A 261 -13.79 -0.71 14.09
N LYS A 262 -12.82 -1.56 14.45
CA LYS A 262 -12.66 -2.09 15.80
C LYS A 262 -11.77 -1.23 16.70
N PHE A 263 -10.95 -0.35 16.11
CA PHE A 263 -10.16 0.65 16.82
C PHE A 263 -10.96 1.93 17.02
N ARG A 264 -10.40 2.89 17.75
CA ARG A 264 -11.01 4.20 17.93
C ARG A 264 -11.13 4.92 16.60
N PRO A 265 -12.25 5.56 16.29
CA PRO A 265 -12.34 6.40 15.10
C PRO A 265 -11.45 7.64 15.26
N VAL A 266 -10.81 8.07 14.18
CA VAL A 266 -10.18 9.40 14.12
C VAL A 266 -11.29 10.44 14.07
N GLU A 267 -11.15 11.51 14.85
CA GLU A 267 -12.12 12.60 14.84
C GLU A 267 -12.17 13.27 13.47
N ARG A 268 -13.37 13.62 13.02
CA ARG A 268 -13.63 14.27 11.74
C ARG A 268 -14.15 15.67 11.99
N CYS A 269 -13.48 16.66 11.44
CA CYS A 269 -13.83 18.07 11.64
C CYS A 269 -14.07 18.78 10.30
N SER A 270 -15.05 19.66 10.29
CA SER A 270 -15.39 20.53 9.19
C SER A 270 -15.38 21.97 9.71
N ARG A 271 -14.83 22.91 8.92
CA ARG A 271 -14.84 24.36 9.19
C ARG A 271 -14.26 24.76 10.55
N ILE A 272 -13.25 24.04 11.03
CA ILE A 272 -12.53 24.42 12.24
C ILE A 272 -11.61 25.60 11.96
N SER A 273 -11.37 26.45 12.95
CA SER A 273 -10.37 27.52 12.86
C SER A 273 -8.95 26.97 12.99
N VAL A 274 -7.96 27.73 12.49
CA VAL A 274 -6.53 27.38 12.67
C VAL A 274 -6.16 27.30 14.16
N ALA A 275 -6.73 28.17 14.99
CA ALA A 275 -6.49 28.15 16.43
C ALA A 275 -7.06 26.88 17.07
N GLU A 276 -8.27 26.48 16.68
CA GLU A 276 -8.90 25.26 17.16
C GLU A 276 -8.12 24.00 16.73
N PHE A 277 -7.68 23.93 15.46
CA PHE A 277 -6.80 22.86 14.99
C PHE A 277 -5.54 22.76 15.84
N HIS A 278 -4.87 23.90 16.08
CA HIS A 278 -3.65 23.94 16.88
C HIS A 278 -3.87 23.45 18.30
N ASP A 279 -4.91 23.93 18.99
CA ASP A 279 -5.13 23.62 20.41
C ASP A 279 -5.66 22.21 20.65
N ARG A 280 -6.49 21.68 19.73
CA ARG A 280 -7.14 20.37 19.90
C ARG A 280 -6.33 19.21 19.31
N PHE A 281 -5.52 19.42 18.28
CA PHE A 281 -4.89 18.35 17.53
C PHE A 281 -3.38 18.49 17.42
N GLU A 282 -2.86 19.61 16.94
CA GLU A 282 -1.43 19.75 16.70
C GLU A 282 -0.63 19.80 18.00
N LYS A 283 -0.99 20.65 18.94
CA LYS A 283 -0.32 20.78 20.24
C LYS A 283 -0.41 19.53 21.11
N PRO A 284 -1.58 18.85 21.23
CA PRO A 284 -1.68 17.58 21.93
C PRO A 284 -1.09 16.41 21.15
N ASN A 285 -0.68 16.63 19.89
CA ASN A 285 -0.13 15.60 19.00
C ASN A 285 -1.14 14.45 18.70
N VAL A 286 -2.38 14.79 18.30
CA VAL A 286 -3.47 13.86 18.04
C VAL A 286 -3.92 13.93 16.57
N PRO A 287 -4.15 12.79 15.89
CA PRO A 287 -4.60 12.80 14.49
C PRO A 287 -6.04 13.31 14.34
N VAL A 288 -6.32 13.92 13.20
CA VAL A 288 -7.67 14.42 12.82
C VAL A 288 -7.86 14.31 11.31
N VAL A 289 -9.11 14.11 10.87
CA VAL A 289 -9.53 14.23 9.48
C VAL A 289 -10.26 15.55 9.28
N ILE A 290 -9.80 16.38 8.35
CA ILE A 290 -10.44 17.64 7.95
C ILE A 290 -11.16 17.39 6.62
N THR A 291 -12.46 17.73 6.53
CA THR A 291 -13.34 17.20 5.48
C THR A 291 -13.75 18.18 4.38
N ASP A 292 -13.41 19.46 4.48
CA ASP A 292 -14.02 20.50 3.65
C ASP A 292 -13.03 21.41 2.90
N VAL A 293 -11.73 21.14 2.98
CA VAL A 293 -10.72 22.03 2.39
C VAL A 293 -10.29 21.55 1.01
N ALA A 294 -9.95 20.27 0.86
CA ALA A 294 -9.40 19.74 -0.39
C ALA A 294 -10.44 19.69 -1.52
N THR A 295 -11.73 19.68 -1.20
CA THR A 295 -12.82 19.71 -2.17
C THR A 295 -12.86 21.01 -3.00
N GLU A 296 -12.26 22.08 -2.50
CA GLU A 296 -12.19 23.37 -3.20
C GLU A 296 -11.00 23.48 -4.15
N TRP A 297 -10.08 22.49 -4.14
CA TRP A 297 -8.90 22.54 -4.99
C TRP A 297 -9.20 22.26 -6.47
N PRO A 298 -8.52 22.96 -7.40
CA PRO A 298 -8.63 22.65 -8.82
C PRO A 298 -8.32 21.17 -9.13
N LEU A 299 -7.32 20.58 -8.48
CA LEU A 299 -6.95 19.18 -8.65
C LEU A 299 -8.11 18.23 -8.30
N PHE A 300 -8.86 18.53 -7.24
CA PHE A 300 -10.02 17.74 -6.86
C PHE A 300 -11.08 17.72 -7.98
N THR A 301 -11.39 18.88 -8.55
CA THR A 301 -12.30 19.02 -9.67
C THR A 301 -11.79 18.28 -10.92
N ILE A 302 -10.49 18.40 -11.23
CA ILE A 302 -9.85 17.72 -12.37
C ILE A 302 -9.98 16.20 -12.24
N LEU A 303 -9.75 15.67 -11.03
CA LEU A 303 -9.73 14.25 -10.76
C LEU A 303 -11.09 13.67 -10.36
N GLN A 304 -12.08 14.51 -10.10
CA GLN A 304 -13.43 14.11 -9.73
C GLN A 304 -14.19 13.57 -10.94
N GLY A 305 -13.85 12.36 -11.36
CA GLY A 305 -14.63 11.60 -12.33
C GLY A 305 -15.46 10.56 -11.61
N ARG A 306 -16.64 10.24 -12.13
CA ARG A 306 -17.50 9.16 -11.64
C ARG A 306 -16.71 7.85 -11.64
N PHE A 307 -16.57 7.19 -10.49
CA PHE A 307 -16.02 5.84 -10.33
C PHE A 307 -14.75 5.54 -11.16
N ALA A 308 -13.86 6.51 -11.24
CA ALA A 308 -12.76 6.41 -12.16
C ALA A 308 -11.66 5.53 -11.56
N ASN A 309 -11.30 4.47 -12.26
CA ASN A 309 -10.06 3.76 -12.09
C ASN A 309 -8.87 4.66 -12.51
N LEU A 310 -7.64 4.24 -12.26
CA LEU A 310 -6.46 5.01 -12.63
C LEU A 310 -6.38 5.32 -14.14
N ALA A 311 -6.95 4.49 -15.01
CA ALA A 311 -6.99 4.75 -16.44
C ALA A 311 -7.82 6.00 -16.79
N ASP A 312 -8.98 6.17 -16.16
CA ASP A 312 -9.82 7.36 -16.34
C ASP A 312 -9.14 8.60 -15.76
N LYS A 313 -8.47 8.46 -14.58
CA LYS A 313 -7.69 9.53 -13.96
C LYS A 313 -6.51 9.96 -14.82
N LYS A 314 -5.82 9.02 -15.50
CA LYS A 314 -4.80 9.33 -16.51
C LYS A 314 -5.34 10.32 -17.54
N ASN A 315 -6.50 10.06 -18.12
CA ASN A 315 -7.10 10.93 -19.10
C ASN A 315 -7.39 12.34 -18.55
N SER A 316 -7.75 12.46 -17.28
CA SER A 316 -7.95 13.74 -16.62
C SER A 316 -6.64 14.49 -16.42
N LEU A 317 -5.58 13.82 -15.97
CA LEU A 317 -4.24 14.39 -15.82
C LEU A 317 -3.66 14.85 -17.17
N VAL A 318 -3.82 14.04 -18.22
CA VAL A 318 -3.36 14.40 -19.58
C VAL A 318 -4.06 15.64 -20.10
N ARG A 319 -5.38 15.76 -19.91
CA ARG A 319 -6.14 16.97 -20.26
C ARG A 319 -5.69 18.20 -19.48
N SER A 320 -5.14 18.02 -18.28
CA SER A 320 -4.57 19.08 -17.46
C SER A 320 -3.12 19.43 -17.78
N GLY A 321 -2.55 18.84 -18.84
CA GLY A 321 -1.23 19.15 -19.33
C GLY A 321 -0.12 18.17 -18.90
N CYS A 322 -0.44 17.06 -18.19
CA CYS A 322 0.52 16.04 -17.86
C CYS A 322 0.79 15.14 -19.09
N PRO A 323 2.01 15.13 -19.66
CA PRO A 323 2.33 14.24 -20.77
C PRO A 323 2.20 12.76 -20.36
N VAL A 324 1.77 11.90 -21.27
CA VAL A 324 1.69 10.44 -21.02
C VAL A 324 3.07 9.81 -20.77
N THR A 325 4.10 10.44 -21.28
CA THR A 325 5.52 10.06 -21.10
C THR A 325 6.16 10.74 -19.89
N SER A 326 5.39 11.39 -19.02
CA SER A 326 5.94 11.97 -17.79
C SER A 326 6.55 10.87 -16.93
N PRO A 327 7.82 11.01 -16.54
CA PRO A 327 8.44 10.09 -15.59
C PRO A 327 7.79 10.24 -14.22
N LEU A 328 7.35 9.12 -13.67
CA LEU A 328 6.78 9.03 -12.33
C LEU A 328 7.68 8.16 -11.47
N ARG A 329 8.02 8.65 -10.29
CA ARG A 329 8.76 7.86 -9.32
C ARG A 329 7.83 6.91 -8.58
N CYS A 330 8.19 5.62 -8.59
CA CYS A 330 7.44 4.54 -7.98
C CYS A 330 8.37 3.75 -7.05
N GLU A 331 8.25 3.90 -5.74
CA GLU A 331 9.12 3.21 -4.76
C GLU A 331 10.61 3.19 -5.20
N HIS A 332 11.07 2.06 -5.75
CA HIS A 332 12.47 1.85 -6.17
C HIS A 332 12.70 1.94 -7.69
N THR A 333 11.71 2.41 -8.46
CA THR A 333 11.79 2.48 -9.92
C THR A 333 11.09 3.71 -10.45
N SER A 334 11.26 4.01 -11.74
CA SER A 334 10.47 5.01 -12.43
C SER A 334 9.66 4.38 -13.56
N MET A 335 8.51 4.93 -13.86
CA MET A 335 7.62 4.50 -14.95
C MET A 335 7.06 5.73 -15.64
N ASP A 336 6.80 5.64 -16.94
CA ASP A 336 5.98 6.64 -17.59
C ASP A 336 4.53 6.54 -17.08
N LEU A 337 3.78 7.63 -17.09
CA LEU A 337 2.39 7.65 -16.65
C LEU A 337 1.55 6.57 -17.36
N GLU A 338 1.78 6.33 -18.65
CA GLU A 338 1.08 5.31 -19.42
C GLU A 338 1.44 3.89 -18.97
N ASP A 339 2.74 3.62 -18.81
CA ASP A 339 3.24 2.32 -18.34
C ASP A 339 2.77 2.02 -16.90
N TYR A 340 2.73 3.06 -16.03
CA TYR A 340 2.22 2.90 -14.67
C TYR A 340 0.73 2.54 -14.64
N VAL A 341 -0.09 3.22 -15.43
CA VAL A 341 -1.53 2.90 -15.50
C VAL A 341 -1.75 1.51 -16.09
N HIS A 342 -0.97 1.13 -17.12
CA HIS A 342 -1.02 -0.21 -17.69
C HIS A 342 -0.65 -1.28 -16.63
N TYR A 343 0.40 -1.03 -15.86
CA TYR A 343 0.78 -1.88 -14.73
C TYR A 343 -0.36 -1.96 -13.70
N ALA A 344 -0.82 -0.83 -13.19
CA ALA A 344 -1.80 -0.76 -12.12
C ALA A 344 -3.12 -1.47 -12.44
N THR A 345 -3.54 -1.42 -13.72
CA THR A 345 -4.76 -2.09 -14.18
C THR A 345 -4.57 -3.58 -14.48
N GLY A 346 -3.34 -4.00 -14.80
CA GLY A 346 -3.03 -5.37 -15.24
C GLY A 346 -2.31 -6.23 -14.22
N GLN A 347 -1.83 -5.67 -13.11
CA GLN A 347 -1.04 -6.38 -12.10
C GLN A 347 -1.90 -7.31 -11.22
N ASN A 348 -1.25 -8.34 -10.68
CA ASN A 348 -1.82 -9.22 -9.67
C ASN A 348 -0.78 -9.48 -8.55
N ASP A 349 0.00 -8.45 -8.24
CA ASP A 349 1.06 -8.52 -7.25
C ASP A 349 0.47 -8.65 -5.85
N GLU A 350 1.15 -9.36 -4.97
CA GLU A 350 0.85 -9.37 -3.55
C GLU A 350 1.03 -7.96 -2.97
N ARG A 351 2.14 -7.30 -3.35
CA ARG A 351 2.42 -5.89 -3.05
C ARG A 351 2.43 -5.07 -4.33
N PRO A 352 1.30 -4.45 -4.71
CA PRO A 352 1.25 -3.58 -5.87
C PRO A 352 2.18 -2.38 -5.71
N ILE A 353 2.92 -2.05 -6.78
CA ILE A 353 3.82 -0.89 -6.80
C ILE A 353 3.00 0.38 -6.54
N TYR A 354 3.47 1.17 -5.58
CA TYR A 354 2.87 2.44 -5.20
C TYR A 354 3.68 3.59 -5.78
N MET A 355 3.02 4.53 -6.47
CA MET A 355 3.65 5.74 -6.98
C MET A 355 3.85 6.71 -5.82
N PHE A 356 5.06 7.24 -5.70
CA PHE A 356 5.45 8.16 -4.65
C PHE A 356 6.42 9.19 -5.24
N ASP A 357 5.87 10.23 -5.88
CA ASP A 357 6.63 11.17 -6.71
C ASP A 357 6.72 12.55 -6.05
N ALA A 358 7.94 12.97 -5.74
CA ALA A 358 8.25 14.28 -5.20
C ALA A 358 8.44 15.35 -6.31
N GLU A 359 8.70 14.92 -7.54
CA GLU A 359 9.05 15.80 -8.66
C GLU A 359 7.83 16.21 -9.49
N PHE A 360 6.62 15.78 -9.10
CA PHE A 360 5.39 16.07 -9.85
C PHE A 360 5.17 17.57 -10.09
N GLY A 361 5.68 18.42 -9.22
CA GLY A 361 5.58 19.87 -9.36
C GLY A 361 6.41 20.47 -10.49
N SER A 362 7.38 19.71 -11.04
CA SER A 362 8.14 20.11 -12.23
C SER A 362 7.36 19.87 -13.53
N VAL A 363 6.41 18.94 -13.50
CA VAL A 363 5.58 18.53 -14.64
C VAL A 363 4.21 19.20 -14.59
N LEU A 364 3.62 19.23 -13.42
CA LEU A 364 2.33 19.89 -13.15
C LEU A 364 2.60 21.14 -12.30
N ASP A 365 2.04 22.26 -12.68
CA ASP A 365 2.10 23.48 -11.88
C ASP A 365 1.34 23.28 -10.57
N ALA A 366 2.07 22.76 -9.55
CA ALA A 366 1.46 22.36 -8.29
C ALA A 366 0.72 23.50 -7.61
N GLU A 367 1.19 24.73 -7.75
CA GLU A 367 0.59 25.92 -7.14
C GLU A 367 -0.76 26.27 -7.76
N LYS A 368 -0.99 25.88 -9.02
CA LYS A 368 -2.29 25.99 -9.67
C LYS A 368 -3.23 24.84 -9.37
N LEU A 369 -2.72 23.73 -8.84
CA LEU A 369 -3.50 22.52 -8.60
C LEU A 369 -4.05 22.46 -7.18
N TYR A 370 -3.28 22.90 -6.20
CA TYR A 370 -3.69 22.91 -4.79
C TYR A 370 -3.00 24.02 -4.01
N THR A 371 -3.55 24.34 -2.86
CA THR A 371 -2.97 25.30 -1.93
C THR A 371 -2.77 24.61 -0.59
N THR A 372 -1.57 24.77 0.01
CA THR A 372 -1.34 24.25 1.36
C THR A 372 -2.38 24.82 2.32
N PRO A 373 -3.14 23.97 3.03
CA PRO A 373 -4.17 24.42 3.96
C PRO A 373 -3.60 25.36 5.04
N PRO A 374 -4.35 26.39 5.45
CA PRO A 374 -3.86 27.37 6.42
C PRO A 374 -3.46 26.76 7.78
N TYR A 375 -3.97 25.59 8.11
CA TYR A 375 -3.58 24.81 9.28
C TYR A 375 -2.09 24.43 9.28
N PHE A 376 -1.51 24.17 8.10
CA PHE A 376 -0.17 23.65 7.89
C PHE A 376 0.79 24.67 7.28
N ALA A 377 0.25 25.78 6.73
CA ALA A 377 1.03 26.82 6.06
C ALA A 377 1.60 27.86 7.02
N ARG A 378 1.04 27.98 8.23
CA ARG A 378 1.40 29.04 9.17
C ARG A 378 2.84 28.96 9.66
N ASP A 379 3.25 27.75 10.05
CA ASP A 379 4.57 27.48 10.58
C ASP A 379 5.13 26.27 9.82
N ASP A 380 6.01 26.50 8.86
CA ASP A 380 6.77 25.45 8.21
C ASP A 380 8.24 25.82 8.22
N PHE A 381 8.90 25.50 9.32
CA PHE A 381 10.25 25.96 9.60
C PHE A 381 11.33 25.37 8.71
N PHE A 382 11.12 24.23 8.05
CA PHE A 382 12.07 23.78 7.05
C PHE A 382 12.12 24.70 5.83
N SER A 383 11.12 25.56 5.61
CA SER A 383 11.15 26.58 4.56
C SER A 383 12.28 27.61 4.74
N THR A 384 12.81 27.78 5.96
CA THR A 384 13.96 28.66 6.24
C THR A 384 15.26 28.21 5.57
N LEU A 385 15.31 26.95 5.12
CA LEU A 385 16.45 26.39 4.40
C LEU A 385 16.45 26.70 2.90
N GLY A 386 15.37 27.32 2.36
CA GLY A 386 15.27 27.61 0.92
C GLY A 386 15.46 26.35 0.08
N ASP A 387 16.36 26.41 -0.89
CA ASP A 387 16.67 25.30 -1.82
C ASP A 387 17.34 24.10 -1.12
N CYS A 388 17.89 24.29 0.09
CA CYS A 388 18.45 23.20 0.88
C CYS A 388 17.40 22.44 1.71
N ARG A 389 16.12 22.81 1.57
CA ARG A 389 15.02 22.15 2.25
C ARG A 389 14.92 20.68 1.86
N PRO A 390 14.72 19.74 2.79
CA PRO A 390 14.42 18.35 2.45
C PRO A 390 13.17 18.25 1.57
N LYS A 391 13.10 17.26 0.70
CA LYS A 391 11.88 16.95 -0.06
C LYS A 391 10.71 16.80 0.92
N PHE A 392 9.62 17.49 0.64
CA PHE A 392 8.53 17.65 1.60
C PHE A 392 7.14 17.43 1.05
N ARG A 393 6.98 17.32 -0.26
CA ARG A 393 5.69 17.14 -0.92
C ARG A 393 5.76 16.05 -1.97
N TRP A 394 4.69 15.27 -2.07
CA TRP A 394 4.59 14.18 -3.03
C TRP A 394 3.16 14.07 -3.57
N ILE A 395 3.04 13.66 -4.83
CA ILE A 395 1.84 13.01 -5.31
C ILE A 395 2.00 11.51 -5.09
N VAL A 396 0.97 10.88 -4.54
CA VAL A 396 0.95 9.45 -4.30
C VAL A 396 -0.25 8.84 -4.99
N ALA A 397 -0.04 7.74 -5.71
CA ALA A 397 -1.12 7.07 -6.41
C ALA A 397 -0.91 5.57 -6.45
N GLY A 398 -2.00 4.83 -6.50
CA GLY A 398 -1.90 3.39 -6.66
C GLY A 398 -3.23 2.68 -6.76
N PRO A 399 -3.18 1.43 -7.26
CA PRO A 399 -4.35 0.59 -7.35
C PRO A 399 -4.83 0.13 -5.97
N GLN A 400 -6.01 -0.47 -5.93
CA GLN A 400 -6.50 -1.17 -4.75
C GLN A 400 -5.42 -2.11 -4.17
N ARG A 401 -5.28 -2.18 -2.84
CA ARG A 401 -4.29 -2.93 -2.05
C ARG A 401 -2.88 -2.34 -2.01
N SER A 402 -2.55 -1.34 -2.85
CA SER A 402 -1.32 -0.57 -2.67
C SER A 402 -1.43 0.43 -1.52
N GLY A 403 -0.32 1.04 -1.13
CA GLY A 403 -0.24 2.01 -0.05
C GLY A 403 1.11 1.96 0.66
N SER A 404 1.15 2.37 1.93
CA SER A 404 2.38 2.41 2.74
C SER A 404 2.26 1.50 3.96
N SER A 405 3.23 0.63 4.16
CA SER A 405 3.37 -0.16 5.40
C SER A 405 3.64 0.76 6.59
N PHE A 406 3.57 0.20 7.81
CA PHE A 406 3.82 0.99 9.01
C PHE A 406 5.17 1.68 8.97
N HIS A 407 5.13 2.97 9.15
CA HIS A 407 6.29 3.85 9.26
C HIS A 407 5.96 5.05 10.14
N VAL A 408 6.97 5.79 10.51
CA VAL A 408 6.90 7.12 11.10
C VAL A 408 7.44 8.10 10.07
N ASP A 409 6.82 9.27 9.95
CA ASP A 409 7.28 10.27 8.99
C ASP A 409 8.74 10.67 9.22
N PRO A 410 9.49 10.91 8.13
CA PRO A 410 10.91 11.20 8.19
C PRO A 410 11.21 12.48 8.96
N ASN A 411 12.42 12.58 9.53
CA ASN A 411 12.91 13.77 10.25
C ASN A 411 12.02 14.21 11.42
N TYR A 412 11.13 13.33 11.89
CA TYR A 412 10.16 13.61 12.96
C TYR A 412 9.20 14.76 12.62
N THR A 413 8.87 14.91 11.36
CA THR A 413 7.94 15.95 10.87
C THR A 413 6.48 15.60 11.20
N ASN A 414 5.62 16.61 11.19
CA ASN A 414 4.19 16.41 10.99
C ASN A 414 3.92 16.19 9.50
N ALA A 415 2.81 15.52 9.18
CA ALA A 415 2.36 15.39 7.81
C ALA A 415 0.86 15.62 7.66
N TRP A 416 0.46 15.95 6.45
CA TRP A 416 -0.93 15.89 6.04
C TRP A 416 -1.04 15.17 4.69
N ASN A 417 -2.15 14.45 4.50
CA ASN A 417 -2.43 13.71 3.28
C ASN A 417 -3.86 14.02 2.82
N ALA A 418 -3.97 14.71 1.69
CA ALA A 418 -5.24 15.08 1.08
C ALA A 418 -5.63 14.05 0.03
N ASN A 419 -6.70 13.33 0.28
CA ASN A 419 -7.19 12.28 -0.59
C ASN A 419 -8.02 12.87 -1.73
N MET A 420 -7.51 12.78 -2.96
CA MET A 420 -8.20 13.34 -4.13
C MET A 420 -9.20 12.38 -4.75
N THR A 421 -8.88 11.09 -4.77
CA THR A 421 -9.74 10.07 -5.38
C THR A 421 -9.60 8.74 -4.67
N GLY A 422 -10.64 7.90 -4.76
CA GLY A 422 -10.70 6.61 -4.11
C GLY A 422 -10.76 6.72 -2.59
N ARG A 423 -10.88 5.62 -1.91
CA ARG A 423 -10.90 5.56 -0.44
C ARG A 423 -9.63 4.95 0.10
N LYS A 424 -9.12 5.50 1.20
CA LYS A 424 -7.94 5.03 1.90
C LYS A 424 -8.27 4.64 3.33
N ARG A 425 -7.84 3.47 3.75
CA ARG A 425 -7.92 3.01 5.15
C ARG A 425 -6.62 3.34 5.86
N TRP A 426 -6.74 3.92 7.03
CA TRP A 426 -5.65 4.34 7.90
C TRP A 426 -5.71 3.62 9.23
N LEU A 427 -4.57 3.11 9.69
CA LEU A 427 -4.35 2.69 11.06
C LEU A 427 -3.23 3.51 11.65
N LEU A 428 -3.43 4.04 12.86
CA LEU A 428 -2.47 4.93 13.50
C LEU A 428 -2.26 4.52 14.96
N PHE A 429 -0.99 4.49 15.39
CA PHE A 429 -0.61 4.21 16.78
C PHE A 429 0.32 5.30 17.30
N PRO A 430 0.16 5.72 18.59
CA PRO A 430 0.92 6.84 19.13
C PRO A 430 2.41 6.51 19.28
N PRO A 431 3.26 7.54 19.42
CA PRO A 431 4.68 7.34 19.71
C PRO A 431 4.91 6.41 20.90
N GLY A 432 5.81 5.43 20.73
CA GLY A 432 6.10 4.42 21.74
C GLY A 432 5.21 3.18 21.74
N ALA A 433 4.16 3.14 20.91
CA ALA A 433 3.31 1.97 20.69
C ALA A 433 3.64 1.35 19.32
N THR A 434 4.72 0.58 19.23
CA THR A 434 5.10 -0.11 17.98
C THR A 434 4.12 -1.23 17.69
N PRO A 435 3.50 -1.26 16.50
CA PRO A 435 2.53 -2.30 16.16
C PRO A 435 3.18 -3.69 16.06
N PRO A 436 2.49 -4.78 16.43
CA PRO A 436 2.93 -6.14 16.15
C PRO A 436 3.30 -6.35 14.68
N GLY A 437 4.36 -7.12 14.43
CA GLY A 437 4.89 -7.36 13.08
C GLY A 437 5.69 -6.20 12.48
N VAL A 438 5.97 -5.15 13.26
CA VAL A 438 6.80 -4.00 12.89
C VAL A 438 8.05 -3.99 13.75
N VAL A 439 9.21 -4.02 13.12
CA VAL A 439 10.51 -4.07 13.81
C VAL A 439 11.41 -2.94 13.30
N PRO A 440 11.44 -1.80 14.00
CA PRO A 440 12.34 -0.71 13.63
C PRO A 440 13.79 -1.01 14.02
N SER A 441 14.75 -0.49 13.25
CA SER A 441 16.16 -0.41 13.66
C SER A 441 16.33 0.53 14.86
N ALA A 442 17.44 0.40 15.57
CA ALA A 442 17.70 1.18 16.78
C ALA A 442 17.73 2.70 16.52
N ASP A 443 18.13 3.11 15.33
CA ASP A 443 18.19 4.50 14.87
C ASP A 443 16.93 4.93 14.10
N MET A 444 15.93 4.06 13.98
CA MET A 444 14.69 4.30 13.25
C MET A 444 14.88 4.57 11.73
N ALA A 445 16.06 4.29 11.18
CA ALA A 445 16.35 4.50 9.76
C ALA A 445 15.65 3.46 8.88
N GLU A 446 15.54 2.25 9.40
CA GLU A 446 14.93 1.12 8.70
C GLU A 446 13.79 0.52 9.54
N VAL A 447 12.77 0.04 8.87
CA VAL A 447 11.63 -0.61 9.51
C VAL A 447 11.31 -1.90 8.75
N ALA A 448 11.53 -3.04 9.40
CA ALA A 448 11.08 -4.32 8.87
C ALA A 448 9.57 -4.48 9.12
N THR A 449 8.84 -4.81 8.06
CA THR A 449 7.39 -5.08 8.08
C THR A 449 7.11 -6.33 7.24
N PRO A 450 5.91 -6.94 7.35
CA PRO A 450 5.48 -7.97 6.41
C PRO A 450 5.60 -7.51 4.95
N VAL A 451 5.76 -8.45 4.03
CA VAL A 451 6.00 -8.17 2.60
C VAL A 451 4.89 -7.31 2.00
N SER A 452 3.65 -7.58 2.35
CA SER A 452 2.49 -6.82 1.85
C SER A 452 1.62 -6.26 2.97
N LEU A 453 0.85 -5.23 2.63
CA LEU A 453 -0.12 -4.62 3.54
C LEU A 453 -1.23 -5.62 3.93
N THR A 454 -1.63 -6.45 2.99
CA THR A 454 -2.64 -7.49 3.21
C THR A 454 -2.11 -8.63 4.08
N GLU A 455 -0.83 -8.94 4.01
CA GLU A 455 -0.18 -9.87 4.94
C GLU A 455 -0.22 -9.35 6.38
N TRP A 456 0.09 -8.07 6.60
CA TRP A 456 -0.04 -7.47 7.93
C TRP A 456 -1.49 -7.54 8.44
N LEU A 457 -2.48 -7.22 7.60
CA LEU A 457 -3.89 -7.33 7.98
C LEU A 457 -4.29 -8.78 8.30
N LEU A 458 -3.73 -9.76 7.61
CA LEU A 458 -4.03 -11.16 7.83
C LEU A 458 -3.44 -11.70 9.14
N ASN A 459 -2.19 -11.35 9.45
CA ASN A 459 -1.42 -11.99 10.51
C ASN A 459 -1.34 -11.19 11.80
N TYR A 460 -1.42 -9.85 11.75
CA TYR A 460 -1.09 -8.98 12.89
C TYR A 460 -2.22 -8.04 13.34
N TYR A 461 -3.28 -7.89 12.54
CA TYR A 461 -4.38 -6.98 12.91
C TYR A 461 -5.04 -7.38 14.23
N ASP A 462 -5.36 -8.67 14.42
CA ASP A 462 -6.02 -9.13 15.65
C ASP A 462 -5.08 -9.06 16.87
N ALA A 463 -3.78 -9.32 16.71
CA ALA A 463 -2.78 -9.10 17.76
C ALA A 463 -2.69 -7.62 18.15
N SER A 464 -2.65 -6.72 17.16
CA SER A 464 -2.65 -5.28 17.40
C SER A 464 -3.93 -4.82 18.10
N LEU A 465 -5.07 -5.43 17.79
CA LEU A 465 -6.32 -5.13 18.48
C LEU A 465 -6.27 -5.57 19.96
N GLN A 466 -5.67 -6.72 20.26
CA GLN A 466 -5.52 -7.19 21.64
C GLN A 466 -4.57 -6.30 22.44
N GLU A 467 -3.45 -5.88 21.87
CA GLU A 467 -2.41 -5.14 22.58
C GLU A 467 -2.65 -3.62 22.60
N LEU A 468 -3.13 -3.04 21.50
CA LEU A 468 -3.11 -1.59 21.25
C LEU A 468 -4.50 -0.98 21.00
N GLN A 469 -5.61 -1.71 21.23
CA GLN A 469 -6.97 -1.18 21.02
C GLN A 469 -7.22 0.10 21.83
N HIS A 470 -6.64 0.17 23.02
CA HIS A 470 -6.82 1.29 23.95
C HIS A 470 -6.21 2.61 23.46
N CYS A 471 -5.23 2.58 22.55
CA CYS A 471 -4.53 3.77 22.05
C CYS A 471 -4.51 3.90 20.54
N GLY A 472 -4.85 2.84 19.79
CA GLY A 472 -4.87 2.83 18.32
C GLY A 472 -6.09 3.52 17.74
N TYR A 473 -5.92 4.09 16.55
CA TYR A 473 -6.96 4.73 15.77
C TYR A 473 -7.09 4.08 14.40
N GLU A 474 -8.30 4.06 13.87
CA GLU A 474 -8.56 3.59 12.52
C GLU A 474 -9.66 4.44 11.87
N CYS A 475 -9.46 4.80 10.61
CA CYS A 475 -10.49 5.48 9.84
C CYS A 475 -10.38 5.18 8.34
N ILE A 476 -11.42 5.57 7.61
CA ILE A 476 -11.42 5.62 6.16
C ILE A 476 -11.49 7.09 5.75
N CYS A 477 -10.52 7.53 4.95
CA CYS A 477 -10.56 8.83 4.29
C CYS A 477 -11.28 8.69 2.95
N GLU A 478 -12.29 9.49 2.77
CA GLU A 478 -13.05 9.65 1.54
C GLU A 478 -12.34 10.66 0.60
N PRO A 479 -12.67 10.72 -0.69
CA PRO A 479 -12.22 11.81 -1.55
C PRO A 479 -12.59 13.18 -0.98
N GLY A 480 -11.62 14.10 -0.92
CA GLY A 480 -11.77 15.42 -0.31
C GLY A 480 -11.34 15.51 1.16
N ASP A 481 -11.12 14.40 1.83
CA ASP A 481 -10.60 14.37 3.20
C ASP A 481 -9.10 14.68 3.26
N ILE A 482 -8.70 15.40 4.31
CA ILE A 482 -7.29 15.61 4.66
C ILE A 482 -7.02 14.92 6.01
N MET A 483 -6.16 13.91 6.01
CA MET A 483 -5.64 13.31 7.23
C MET A 483 -4.48 14.14 7.75
N PHE A 484 -4.52 14.60 8.99
CA PHE A 484 -3.38 15.10 9.73
C PHE A 484 -2.70 13.96 10.50
N VAL A 485 -1.42 13.77 10.23
CA VAL A 485 -0.57 12.78 10.89
C VAL A 485 0.41 13.52 11.81
N PRO A 486 0.27 13.42 13.13
CA PRO A 486 1.18 14.09 14.05
C PRO A 486 2.57 13.42 14.06
N CYS A 487 3.59 14.16 14.43
CA CYS A 487 4.97 13.68 14.48
C CYS A 487 5.14 12.45 15.39
N GLY A 488 5.89 11.47 14.92
CA GLY A 488 6.21 10.26 15.66
C GLY A 488 5.12 9.21 15.72
N TRP A 489 3.98 9.41 15.06
CA TRP A 489 2.92 8.42 14.99
C TRP A 489 3.24 7.34 13.97
N TRP A 490 3.14 6.08 14.38
CA TRP A 490 3.11 4.95 13.47
C TRP A 490 1.85 5.00 12.65
N HIS A 491 1.98 4.91 11.34
CA HIS A 491 0.79 4.87 10.48
C HIS A 491 0.97 3.92 9.30
N PHE A 492 -0.15 3.32 8.93
CA PHE A 492 -0.32 2.36 7.85
C PHE A 492 -1.46 2.83 6.98
N ILE A 493 -1.28 2.74 5.67
CA ILE A 493 -2.26 3.21 4.69
C ILE A 493 -2.46 2.12 3.66
N ILE A 494 -3.71 1.72 3.43
CA ILE A 494 -4.05 0.81 2.33
C ILE A 494 -5.17 1.39 1.49
N ASN A 495 -4.99 1.38 0.19
CA ASN A 495 -5.98 1.84 -0.77
C ASN A 495 -7.13 0.82 -0.85
N LEU A 496 -8.33 1.25 -0.50
CA LEU A 496 -9.56 0.46 -0.66
C LEU A 496 -10.02 0.43 -2.12
N GLU A 497 -9.66 1.44 -2.86
CA GLU A 497 -9.93 1.67 -4.29
C GLU A 497 -8.70 2.29 -4.93
N ASP A 498 -8.65 2.35 -6.25
CA ASP A 498 -7.62 3.12 -6.96
C ASP A 498 -7.65 4.57 -6.50
N SER A 499 -6.53 5.06 -5.99
CA SER A 499 -6.52 6.36 -5.35
C SER A 499 -5.33 7.22 -5.74
N ILE A 500 -5.55 8.54 -5.68
CA ILE A 500 -4.54 9.59 -5.84
C ILE A 500 -4.67 10.54 -4.64
N ALA A 501 -3.55 10.94 -4.06
CA ALA A 501 -3.52 11.92 -2.98
C ALA A 501 -2.28 12.82 -3.10
N ILE A 502 -2.36 14.00 -2.49
CA ILE A 502 -1.22 14.89 -2.24
C ILE A 502 -0.85 14.75 -0.77
N THR A 503 0.42 14.57 -0.49
CA THR A 503 0.94 14.55 0.88
C THR A 503 2.08 15.54 1.04
N GLN A 504 2.19 16.12 2.21
CA GLN A 504 3.23 17.10 2.52
C GLN A 504 3.65 17.01 3.98
N ASN A 505 4.96 17.07 4.20
CA ASN A 505 5.56 17.11 5.54
C ASN A 505 5.94 18.53 5.91
N TYR A 506 5.83 18.88 7.20
CA TYR A 506 6.15 20.22 7.68
C TYR A 506 6.64 20.20 9.13
N VAL A 507 7.35 21.27 9.51
CA VAL A 507 7.84 21.50 10.88
C VAL A 507 7.16 22.71 11.46
N SER A 508 6.33 22.50 12.46
CA SER A 508 5.65 23.58 13.20
C SER A 508 6.32 23.87 14.53
N ARG A 509 5.87 24.92 15.18
CA ARG A 509 6.27 25.27 16.54
C ARG A 509 6.07 24.09 17.53
N CYS A 510 5.05 23.28 17.34
CA CYS A 510 4.70 22.19 18.23
C CYS A 510 5.67 21.01 18.17
N ASN A 511 6.23 20.71 17.02
CA ASN A 511 7.18 19.60 16.86
C ASN A 511 8.64 20.03 16.71
N LEU A 512 8.95 21.34 16.57
CA LEU A 512 10.30 21.85 16.38
C LEU A 512 11.32 21.32 17.42
N PRO A 513 11.03 21.29 18.74
CA PRO A 513 11.98 20.74 19.71
C PRO A 513 12.30 19.25 19.47
N LYS A 514 11.29 18.48 19.05
CA LYS A 514 11.43 17.05 18.73
C LYS A 514 12.26 16.84 17.47
N VAL A 515 12.01 17.66 16.43
CA VAL A 515 12.78 17.65 15.17
C VAL A 515 14.25 17.97 15.45
N ILE A 516 14.56 19.01 16.20
CA ILE A 516 15.94 19.38 16.55
C ILE A 516 16.63 18.23 17.31
N LYS A 517 15.94 17.59 18.27
CA LYS A 517 16.47 16.40 18.97
C LYS A 517 16.77 15.27 18.00
N PHE A 518 15.85 14.96 17.09
CA PHE A 518 16.02 13.92 16.10
C PHE A 518 17.23 14.21 15.20
N LEU A 519 17.30 15.39 14.62
CA LEU A 519 18.39 15.79 13.71
C LEU A 519 19.78 15.75 14.40
N ARG A 520 19.84 16.05 15.69
CA ARG A 520 21.09 15.97 16.47
C ARG A 520 21.50 14.52 16.78
N ALA A 521 20.53 13.67 17.11
CA ALA A 521 20.78 12.32 17.59
C ALA A 521 20.90 11.30 16.45
N MET A 522 20.05 11.43 15.40
CA MET A 522 19.86 10.43 14.35
C MET A 522 20.38 10.91 13.01
N LYS A 523 21.64 11.34 12.96
CA LYS A 523 22.23 11.97 11.78
C LYS A 523 22.22 11.09 10.54
N GLY A 524 22.40 9.79 10.68
CA GLY A 524 22.37 8.82 9.58
C GLY A 524 20.98 8.52 9.04
N SER A 525 19.92 8.90 9.78
CA SER A 525 18.51 8.64 9.44
C SER A 525 17.81 9.88 8.84
N ILE A 526 18.56 10.98 8.63
CA ILE A 526 18.02 12.18 7.97
C ILE A 526 17.77 11.87 6.50
N SER A 527 16.56 12.13 6.01
CA SER A 527 16.15 11.81 4.64
C SER A 527 15.61 13.03 3.89
N GLY A 528 15.47 12.87 2.57
CA GLY A 528 14.94 13.93 1.69
C GLY A 528 15.94 15.04 1.36
N ILE A 529 17.23 14.87 1.69
CA ILE A 529 18.31 15.82 1.43
C ILE A 529 19.22 15.37 0.29
N ASP A 530 18.67 14.59 -0.64
CA ASP A 530 19.43 14.02 -1.74
C ASP A 530 20.06 15.13 -2.59
N GLU A 531 21.34 14.97 -2.89
CA GLU A 531 21.99 15.65 -4.01
C GLU A 531 21.41 15.10 -5.32
N ASP A 532 21.60 15.83 -6.43
CA ASP A 532 21.20 15.34 -7.76
C ASP A 532 21.65 13.90 -7.94
N ALA A 533 20.71 13.02 -8.25
CA ALA A 533 20.92 11.56 -8.29
C ALA A 533 22.08 11.10 -9.19
N ASP A 534 22.48 11.95 -10.15
CA ASP A 534 23.57 11.68 -11.08
C ASP A 534 24.98 11.97 -10.48
N THR A 535 25.05 12.69 -9.36
CA THR A 535 26.34 13.12 -8.74
C THR A 535 26.48 12.67 -7.28
N ALA A 536 25.41 12.20 -6.65
CA ALA A 536 25.40 11.79 -5.25
C ALA A 536 26.24 10.52 -5.03
N THR A 537 27.20 10.60 -4.14
CA THR A 537 27.92 9.44 -3.60
C THR A 537 27.42 9.18 -2.17
N GLU A 538 27.53 7.94 -1.70
CA GLU A 538 27.19 7.61 -0.29
C GLU A 538 27.94 8.50 0.71
N GLU A 539 29.20 8.86 0.37
CA GLU A 539 30.04 9.71 1.22
C GLU A 539 29.53 11.17 1.23
N SER A 540 29.10 11.72 0.08
CA SER A 540 28.56 13.08 -0.01
C SER A 540 27.24 13.19 0.75
N THR A 541 26.35 12.23 0.59
CA THR A 541 25.08 12.14 1.33
C THR A 541 25.31 12.05 2.84
N ALA A 542 26.18 11.16 3.29
CA ALA A 542 26.52 11.02 4.70
C ALA A 542 27.16 12.29 5.29
N ARG A 543 27.97 13.02 4.50
CA ARG A 543 28.55 14.29 4.93
C ARG A 543 27.48 15.36 5.11
N ARG A 544 26.54 15.46 4.19
CA ARG A 544 25.42 16.40 4.25
C ARG A 544 24.49 16.08 5.42
N GLN A 545 24.15 14.82 5.63
CA GLN A 545 23.38 14.38 6.81
C GLN A 545 24.04 14.79 8.13
N ARG A 546 25.34 14.61 8.25
CA ARG A 546 26.10 15.03 9.47
C ARG A 546 26.07 16.54 9.71
N GLY A 547 25.99 17.37 8.66
CA GLY A 547 25.98 18.84 8.74
C GLY A 547 24.57 19.44 8.93
N PHE A 548 23.54 18.73 8.50
CA PHE A 548 22.19 19.26 8.34
C PHE A 548 21.57 19.86 9.60
N ALA A 549 21.75 19.21 10.76
CA ALA A 549 21.23 19.73 12.03
C ALA A 549 21.78 21.14 12.35
N LYS A 550 23.08 21.35 12.13
CA LYS A 550 23.72 22.65 12.37
C LYS A 550 23.26 23.72 11.37
N GLU A 551 23.10 23.33 10.13
CA GLU A 551 22.60 24.21 9.07
C GLU A 551 21.19 24.68 9.38
N PHE A 552 20.28 23.74 9.72
CA PHE A 552 18.92 24.08 10.11
C PHE A 552 18.86 24.97 11.37
N GLU A 553 19.61 24.63 12.42
CA GLU A 553 19.64 25.44 13.62
C GLU A 553 20.18 26.85 13.36
N ALA A 554 21.19 27.02 12.50
CA ALA A 554 21.72 28.32 12.11
C ALA A 554 20.68 29.15 11.34
N ALA A 555 20.00 28.53 10.37
CA ALA A 555 18.92 29.18 9.63
C ALA A 555 17.78 29.62 10.55
N MET A 556 17.37 28.76 11.48
CA MET A 556 16.35 29.05 12.48
C MET A 556 16.78 30.14 13.46
N GLN A 557 18.04 30.15 13.90
CA GLN A 557 18.58 31.19 14.79
C GLN A 557 18.60 32.55 14.10
N ALA A 558 18.87 32.59 12.79
CA ALA A 558 18.85 33.82 12.01
C ALA A 558 17.41 34.34 11.79
N ALA A 559 16.48 33.46 11.44
CA ALA A 559 15.11 33.84 11.10
C ALA A 559 14.20 34.02 12.33
N HIS A 560 14.39 33.19 13.37
CA HIS A 560 13.49 33.12 14.53
C HIS A 560 14.26 33.04 15.87
N PRO A 561 15.11 34.05 16.22
CA PRO A 561 16.00 33.96 17.38
C PRO A 561 15.26 33.79 18.71
N ALA A 562 14.12 34.46 18.91
CA ALA A 562 13.34 34.34 20.14
C ALA A 562 12.74 32.94 20.30
N LEU A 563 12.23 32.35 19.22
CA LEU A 563 11.72 30.99 19.23
C LEU A 563 12.83 29.97 19.55
N MET A 564 14.03 30.15 19.00
CA MET A 564 15.16 29.27 19.26
C MET A 564 15.65 29.35 20.73
N GLN A 565 15.54 30.52 21.36
CA GLN A 565 15.80 30.67 22.80
C GLN A 565 14.79 29.87 23.64
N ASP A 566 13.50 29.95 23.29
CA ASP A 566 12.46 29.16 23.95
C ASP A 566 12.66 27.65 23.76
N VAL A 567 13.00 27.23 22.56
CA VAL A 567 13.32 25.82 22.24
C VAL A 567 14.54 25.35 23.05
N ALA A 568 15.60 26.16 23.11
CA ALA A 568 16.81 25.81 23.87
C ALA A 568 16.48 25.63 25.36
N ARG A 569 15.69 26.55 25.95
CA ARG A 569 15.22 26.45 27.33
C ARG A 569 14.41 25.17 27.56
N GLN A 570 13.44 24.87 26.68
CA GLN A 570 12.63 23.66 26.79
C GLN A 570 13.48 22.39 26.72
N LEU A 571 14.46 22.32 25.82
CA LEU A 571 15.36 21.18 25.68
C LEU A 571 16.23 20.99 26.91
N GLU A 572 16.69 22.07 27.53
CA GLU A 572 17.48 22.05 28.77
C GLU A 572 16.63 21.57 29.97
N GLU A 573 15.41 22.08 30.12
CA GLU A 573 14.46 21.65 31.14
C GLU A 573 14.13 20.15 31.03
N GLU A 574 13.91 19.66 29.81
CA GLU A 574 13.68 18.23 29.57
C GLU A 574 14.92 17.39 29.90
N HIS A 575 16.11 17.87 29.56
CA HIS A 575 17.36 17.19 29.89
C HIS A 575 17.54 17.08 31.40
N GLN A 576 17.37 18.16 32.12
CA GLN A 576 17.45 18.20 33.58
C GLN A 576 16.41 17.28 34.25
N ALA A 577 15.17 17.30 33.74
CA ALA A 577 14.11 16.41 34.23
C ALA A 577 14.45 14.92 34.00
N ARG A 578 15.07 14.59 32.87
CA ARG A 578 15.51 13.24 32.55
C ARG A 578 16.65 12.78 33.45
N GLU A 579 17.62 13.63 33.65
CA GLU A 579 18.75 13.34 34.56
C GLU A 579 18.28 13.17 36.02
N LYS A 580 17.39 14.03 36.49
CA LYS A 580 16.78 13.90 37.79
C LYS A 580 16.06 12.57 37.99
N ARG A 581 15.31 12.11 36.97
CA ARG A 581 14.65 10.80 36.97
C ARG A 581 15.68 9.65 36.96
N ARG A 582 16.77 9.79 36.22
CA ARG A 582 17.86 8.79 36.16
C ARG A 582 18.53 8.65 37.51
N LEU A 583 18.91 9.77 38.14
CA LEU A 583 19.50 9.82 39.46
C LEU A 583 18.55 9.27 40.53
N GLY A 584 17.28 9.62 40.48
CA GLY A 584 16.26 9.07 41.39
C GLY A 584 16.07 7.56 41.29
N ARG A 585 16.21 7.00 40.06
CA ARG A 585 16.22 5.53 39.90
C ARG A 585 17.49 4.87 40.44
N LEU A 586 18.64 5.51 40.30
CA LEU A 586 19.91 5.00 40.83
C LEU A 586 19.93 4.99 42.36
N THR A 587 19.37 6.03 43.02
CA THR A 587 19.24 6.09 44.47
C THR A 587 18.24 5.04 45.00
N LEU A 588 17.23 4.65 44.24
CA LEU A 588 16.32 3.55 44.61
C LEU A 588 16.95 2.15 44.45
N LEU A 589 18.05 2.04 43.69
CA LEU A 589 18.79 0.81 43.48
C LEU A 589 20.03 0.70 44.39
N ASP A 590 20.32 1.72 45.21
CA ASP A 590 21.43 1.71 46.16
C ASP A 590 21.04 0.89 47.40
N PRO A 591 21.72 -0.25 47.69
CA PRO A 591 21.41 -1.10 48.85
C PRO A 591 21.62 -0.38 50.20
N SER A 592 22.39 0.72 50.23
CA SER A 592 22.64 1.52 51.44
C SER A 592 21.50 2.46 51.81
N SER A 593 20.54 2.69 50.93
CA SER A 593 19.42 3.62 51.15
C SER A 593 18.18 3.02 51.81
N GLY A 594 18.26 1.84 52.43
CA GLY A 594 17.20 1.26 53.29
C GLY A 594 15.93 0.83 52.57
N GLY A 595 16.00 0.58 51.27
CA GLY A 595 14.84 0.21 50.47
C GLY A 595 14.66 -1.31 50.33
N PHE A 596 13.49 -1.76 50.69
CA PHE A 596 12.84 -3.04 50.45
C PHE A 596 13.69 -4.32 50.44
N THR A 597 13.71 -5.00 51.55
CA THR A 597 14.09 -6.42 51.67
C THR A 597 12.91 -7.29 51.20
N PHE A 598 13.08 -7.99 50.09
CA PHE A 598 12.21 -9.13 49.77
C PHE A 598 12.67 -10.32 50.65
N SER A 599 11.86 -10.77 51.59
CA SER A 599 12.00 -12.09 52.20
C SER A 599 11.27 -13.09 51.31
N PHE A 600 11.99 -14.10 50.82
CA PHE A 600 11.44 -15.24 50.13
C PHE A 600 10.69 -16.17 51.05
#